data_4f18b2ce8dc956d10129440bad50dc02
#
_entry.id   4f18b2ce8dc956d10129440bad50dc02
#
_cell.length_a   1.000
_cell.length_b   1.000
_cell.length_c   1.000
_cell.angle_alpha   90.00
_cell.angle_beta   90.00
_cell.angle_gamma   90.00
#
_symmetry.space_group_name_H-M   'P 1'
#
loop_
_entity.id
_entity.type
_entity.pdbx_description
1 polymer ?
#
loop_
_entity_poly.entity_id
_entity_poly.type
_entity_poly.pdbx_seq_one_letter_code
_entity_poly.pdbx_strand_id
1 'polypeptide(L)'
;MFKIAKIYEDKKDYTNALRYFQILLDQHKDGIFIDEALFFSAEMYRKFLFDNEKAKNLYEKMVLEHPDSLYYPESRKHYRKLRGDTTI
;
A
#
# COMPACT_ATOMS: atom_id res chain seq x y z
N MET A 1 -7.26 13.89 3.25
CA MET A 1 -5.91 13.31 3.16
C MET A 1 -5.72 12.36 2.01
N PHE A 2 -6.70 11.53 1.77
CA PHE A 2 -6.61 10.60 0.63
C PHE A 2 -6.47 11.34 -0.68
N LYS A 3 -7.30 12.34 -0.90
CA LYS A 3 -7.26 13.13 -2.14
C LYS A 3 -5.91 13.84 -2.31
N ILE A 4 -5.37 14.38 -1.24
CA ILE A 4 -4.08 15.08 -1.29
C ILE A 4 -2.98 14.09 -1.69
N ALA A 5 -3.00 12.92 -1.09
CA ALA A 5 -2.02 11.87 -1.41
C ALA A 5 -2.10 11.49 -2.88
N LYS A 6 -3.33 11.34 -3.41
CA LYS A 6 -3.52 10.97 -4.80
C LYS A 6 -3.04 12.07 -5.75
N ILE A 7 -3.22 13.33 -5.38
CA ILE A 7 -2.72 14.45 -6.18
C ILE A 7 -1.20 14.39 -6.28
N TYR A 8 -0.51 14.14 -5.16
CA TYR A 8 0.94 14.01 -5.19
C TYR A 8 1.37 12.79 -6.00
N GLU A 9 0.65 11.70 -5.88
CA GLU A 9 0.93 10.50 -6.67
C GLU A 9 0.82 10.79 -8.16
N ASP A 10 -0.22 11.50 -8.57
CA ASP A 10 -0.44 11.88 -9.96
C ASP A 10 0.68 12.78 -10.49
N LYS A 11 1.27 13.58 -9.61
CA LYS A 11 2.40 14.44 -9.95
C LYS A 11 3.73 13.70 -9.86
N LYS A 12 3.69 12.42 -9.51
CA LYS A 12 4.88 11.58 -9.32
C LYS A 12 5.76 12.07 -8.17
N ASP A 13 5.16 12.80 -7.23
CA ASP A 13 5.85 13.21 -6.01
C ASP A 13 5.56 12.16 -4.94
N TYR A 14 6.27 11.04 -5.04
CA TYR A 14 5.97 9.87 -4.20
C TYR A 14 6.31 10.09 -2.73
N THR A 15 7.32 10.90 -2.45
CA THR A 15 7.67 11.21 -1.06
C THR A 15 6.51 11.89 -0.33
N ASN A 16 5.93 12.90 -0.94
CA ASN A 16 4.79 13.59 -0.33
C ASN A 16 3.54 12.73 -0.34
N ALA A 17 3.31 11.97 -1.41
CA ALA A 17 2.17 11.06 -1.47
C ALA A 17 2.22 10.06 -0.31
N LEU A 18 3.37 9.45 -0.09
CA LEU A 18 3.55 8.48 1.00
C LEU A 18 3.38 9.12 2.36
N ARG A 19 3.85 10.36 2.51
CA ARG A 19 3.70 11.09 3.76
C ARG A 19 2.23 11.25 4.12
N TYR A 20 1.39 11.63 3.17
CA TYR A 20 -0.04 11.80 3.43
C TYR A 20 -0.76 10.48 3.63
N PHE A 21 -0.38 9.45 2.90
CA PHE A 21 -0.93 8.11 3.17
C PHE A 21 -0.55 7.64 4.57
N GLN A 22 0.68 7.92 5.01
CA GLN A 22 1.11 7.52 6.35
C GLN A 22 0.33 8.25 7.44
N ILE A 23 0.09 9.55 7.24
CA ILE A 23 -0.73 10.32 8.18
C ILE A 23 -2.13 9.71 8.28
N LEU A 24 -2.69 9.33 7.14
CA LEU A 24 -4.01 8.71 7.11
C LEU A 24 -4.00 7.39 7.89
N LEU A 25 -2.99 6.57 7.67
CA LEU A 25 -2.87 5.29 8.38
C LEU A 25 -2.71 5.47 9.88
N ASP A 26 -1.99 6.51 10.31
CA ASP A 26 -1.73 6.74 11.72
C ASP A 26 -2.94 7.34 12.45
N GLN A 27 -3.68 8.21 11.79
CA GLN A 27 -4.75 8.98 12.43
C GLN A 27 -6.14 8.40 12.24
N HIS A 28 -6.34 7.61 11.20
CA HIS A 28 -7.68 7.12 10.82
C HIS A 28 -7.68 5.61 10.66
N LYS A 29 -7.24 4.92 11.70
CA LYS A 29 -7.05 3.46 11.64
C LYS A 29 -8.30 2.68 11.26
N ASP A 30 -9.46 3.22 11.59
CA ASP A 30 -10.73 2.58 11.26
C ASP A 30 -11.45 3.28 10.11
N GLY A 31 -10.73 4.13 9.38
CA GLY A 31 -11.30 4.91 8.30
C GLY A 31 -11.51 4.10 7.04
N ILE A 32 -12.39 4.61 6.19
CA ILE A 32 -12.76 3.92 4.95
C ILE A 32 -11.62 3.90 3.93
N PHE A 33 -10.61 4.75 4.09
CA PHE A 33 -9.51 4.82 3.13
C PHE A 33 -8.25 4.08 3.58
N ILE A 34 -8.34 3.29 4.65
CA ILE A 34 -7.17 2.54 5.13
C ILE A 34 -6.71 1.53 4.08
N ASP A 35 -7.64 0.82 3.46
CA ASP A 35 -7.31 -0.16 2.44
C ASP A 35 -6.56 0.48 1.28
N GLU A 36 -7.09 1.62 0.79
CA GLU A 36 -6.48 2.35 -0.30
C GLU A 36 -5.09 2.85 0.09
N ALA A 37 -4.96 3.39 1.30
CA ALA A 37 -3.67 3.90 1.75
C ALA A 37 -2.61 2.81 1.81
N LEU A 38 -2.98 1.65 2.34
CA LEU A 38 -2.06 0.50 2.39
C LEU A 38 -1.68 0.04 0.99
N PHE A 39 -2.68 -0.14 0.13
CA PHE A 39 -2.44 -0.69 -1.20
C PHE A 39 -1.62 0.27 -2.06
N PHE A 40 -2.03 1.54 -2.12
CA PHE A 40 -1.32 2.51 -2.97
C PHE A 40 0.09 2.80 -2.46
N SER A 41 0.28 2.83 -1.14
CA SER A 41 1.64 2.96 -0.58
C SER A 41 2.51 1.78 -0.99
N ALA A 42 1.99 0.57 -0.89
CA ALA A 42 2.72 -0.63 -1.28
C ALA A 42 3.07 -0.58 -2.78
N GLU A 43 2.11 -0.16 -3.60
CA GLU A 43 2.33 -0.03 -5.03
C GLU A 43 3.45 0.96 -5.34
N MET A 44 3.50 2.09 -4.64
CA MET A 44 4.55 3.08 -4.86
C MET A 44 5.93 2.54 -4.48
N TYR A 45 6.02 1.86 -3.35
CA TYR A 45 7.29 1.24 -2.98
C TYR A 45 7.72 0.19 -3.99
N ARG A 46 6.80 -0.62 -4.46
CA ARG A 46 7.12 -1.70 -5.39
C ARG A 46 7.49 -1.18 -6.78
N LYS A 47 6.69 -0.23 -7.31
CA LYS A 47 6.82 0.17 -8.71
C LYS A 47 7.83 1.29 -8.94
N PHE A 48 7.89 2.24 -8.02
CA PHE A 48 8.61 3.49 -8.29
C PHE A 48 9.82 3.69 -7.39
N LEU A 49 9.77 3.22 -6.17
CA LEU A 49 10.86 3.40 -5.23
C LEU A 49 11.73 2.16 -5.07
N PHE A 50 11.28 1.06 -5.64
CA PHE A 50 12.00 -0.22 -5.65
C PHE A 50 12.40 -0.69 -4.25
N ASP A 51 11.55 -0.40 -3.27
CA ASP A 51 11.76 -0.85 -1.90
C ASP A 51 10.83 -2.03 -1.64
N ASN A 52 11.28 -3.21 -2.05
CA ASN A 52 10.47 -4.41 -1.96
C ASN A 52 10.16 -4.81 -0.53
N GLU A 53 11.05 -4.51 0.41
CA GLU A 53 10.79 -4.86 1.82
C GLU A 53 9.63 -4.08 2.38
N LYS A 54 9.60 -2.77 2.15
CA LYS A 54 8.49 -1.95 2.60
C LYS A 54 7.19 -2.29 1.88
N ALA A 55 7.27 -2.56 0.58
CA ALA A 55 6.11 -2.98 -0.18
C ALA A 55 5.54 -4.28 0.38
N LYS A 56 6.41 -5.26 0.62
CA LYS A 56 6.00 -6.55 1.18
C LYS A 56 5.29 -6.38 2.52
N ASN A 57 5.84 -5.53 3.39
CA ASN A 57 5.25 -5.33 4.71
C ASN A 57 3.86 -4.71 4.62
N LEU A 58 3.65 -3.78 3.70
CA LEU A 58 2.35 -3.15 3.52
C LEU A 58 1.32 -4.11 2.92
N TYR A 59 1.74 -4.92 1.94
CA TYR A 59 0.85 -5.94 1.39
C TYR A 59 0.51 -6.98 2.46
N GLU A 60 1.46 -7.34 3.28
CA GLU A 60 1.22 -8.29 4.37
C GLU A 60 0.17 -7.76 5.34
N LYS A 61 0.27 -6.49 5.70
CA LYS A 61 -0.70 -5.89 6.59
C LYS A 61 -2.11 -5.93 6.00
N MET A 62 -2.23 -5.67 4.70
CA MET A 62 -3.50 -5.80 4.00
C MET A 62 -4.04 -7.23 4.10
N VAL A 63 -3.19 -8.20 3.84
CA VAL A 63 -3.60 -9.61 3.83
C VAL A 63 -4.03 -10.08 5.22
N LEU A 64 -3.33 -9.64 6.25
CA LEU A 64 -3.60 -10.09 7.62
C LEU A 64 -4.76 -9.35 8.27
N GLU A 65 -4.96 -8.08 7.93
CA GLU A 65 -5.92 -7.24 8.65
C GLU A 65 -7.15 -6.85 7.85
N HIS A 66 -7.11 -6.98 6.52
CA HIS A 66 -8.20 -6.51 5.66
C HIS A 66 -8.60 -7.55 4.62
N PRO A 67 -9.01 -8.75 5.05
CA PRO A 67 -9.33 -9.82 4.10
C PRO A 67 -10.57 -9.54 3.24
N ASP A 68 -11.42 -8.60 3.66
CA ASP A 68 -12.62 -8.26 2.91
C ASP A 68 -12.42 -7.11 1.93
N SER A 69 -11.21 -6.58 1.86
CA SER A 69 -10.91 -5.45 0.99
C SER A 69 -10.95 -5.85 -0.48
N LEU A 70 -11.39 -4.90 -1.33
CA LEU A 70 -11.29 -5.07 -2.77
C LEU A 70 -9.86 -5.27 -3.23
N TYR A 71 -8.90 -4.77 -2.46
CA TYR A 71 -7.48 -4.88 -2.80
C TYR A 71 -6.82 -6.13 -2.24
N TYR A 72 -7.57 -6.96 -1.54
CA TYR A 72 -7.01 -8.17 -0.93
C TYR A 72 -6.41 -9.13 -1.97
N PRO A 73 -7.11 -9.48 -3.07
CA PRO A 73 -6.54 -10.45 -4.01
C PRO A 73 -5.23 -9.99 -4.62
N GLU A 74 -5.16 -8.73 -5.03
CA GLU A 74 -3.92 -8.18 -5.60
C GLU A 74 -2.82 -8.09 -4.56
N SER A 75 -3.16 -7.66 -3.34
CA SER A 75 -2.19 -7.56 -2.26
C SER A 75 -1.61 -8.92 -1.91
N ARG A 76 -2.46 -9.94 -1.85
CA ARG A 76 -2.01 -11.30 -1.56
C ARG A 76 -1.06 -11.79 -2.64
N LYS A 77 -1.39 -11.52 -3.90
CA LYS A 77 -0.56 -11.92 -5.03
C LYS A 77 0.83 -11.30 -4.93
N HIS A 78 0.90 -9.98 -4.70
CA HIS A 78 2.17 -9.29 -4.59
C HIS A 78 2.94 -9.70 -3.34
N TYR A 79 2.25 -9.89 -2.23
CA TYR A 79 2.88 -10.34 -1.01
C TYR A 79 3.58 -11.68 -1.21
N ARG A 80 2.89 -12.62 -1.85
CA ARG A 80 3.47 -13.95 -2.07
C ARG A 80 4.69 -13.88 -2.99
N LYS A 81 4.63 -13.06 -4.02
CA LYS A 81 5.77 -12.88 -4.93
C LYS A 81 6.97 -12.27 -4.19
N LEU A 82 6.73 -11.22 -3.42
CA LEU A 82 7.81 -10.54 -2.71
C LEU A 82 8.39 -11.39 -1.59
N ARG A 83 7.58 -12.27 -1.04
CA ARG A 83 8.06 -13.20 -0.01
C ARG A 83 8.87 -14.35 -0.59
N GLY A 84 8.78 -14.55 -1.91
CA GLY A 84 9.52 -15.62 -2.57
C GLY A 84 8.73 -16.91 -2.75
N ASP A 85 7.43 -16.86 -2.58
CA ASP A 85 6.57 -18.02 -2.79
C ASP A 85 6.30 -18.22 -4.27
N THR A 86 7.33 -18.29 -5.05
CA THR A 86 7.11 -18.45 -6.43
C THR A 86 6.87 -19.81 -6.66
N THR A 87 5.89 -20.28 -6.89
CA THR A 87 5.75 -21.49 -7.18
C THR A 87 5.85 -21.82 -8.27
N ILE A 88 6.27 -22.48 -8.48
CA ILE A 88 6.20 -23.11 -9.34
C ILE A 88 5.56 -23.86 -9.74
#